data_1b4e9ec9b1a030ef84c66c1142d79b91
#
_entry.id   1b4e9ec9b1a030ef84c66c1142d79b91
#
_cell.length_a   1.000
_cell.length_b   1.000
_cell.length_c   1.000
_cell.angle_alpha   90.00
_cell.angle_beta   90.00
_cell.angle_gamma   90.00
#
_symmetry.space_group_name_H-M   'P 1'
#
loop_
_entity.id
_entity.type
_entity.pdbx_description
1 polymer ?
#
loop_
_entity_poly.entity_id
_entity_poly.type
_entity_poly.pdbx_seq_one_letter_code
_entity_poly.pdbx_strand_id
1 'polypeptide(L)'
;MKVKNILVTGGSGKIGRSLLPELLKTGYSIRAIEFEEELVNCEGVEVVKGDLRDPSLAKRALPDMDAVIHLANVKENKGLFMDTNVRGTFHLLDESKNCGHIQQFIQAGSDARAGIFYYPYPYPIDETYPHRAYPGYYAFSKVLEETMCEQYFIQYGFPITALRFSWVFDQDDILCHATLKQPNFGVPVWKELAKTPQQKECFEKGMDGAAKLIHLDGRPGKRHVVGIKDVVQGILFSIGNPAAVGGAFTITGPAPFSYGELARYISEKLNLPIVEFELEGFCDFQHTIAKARSMLGYDPQYGILKIIDDAIAFRKAGRKRTETKYIG
;
A
#
# COMPACT_ATOMS: atom_id res chain seq x y z
N MET A 1 6.58 -8.08 23.76
CA MET A 1 6.79 -6.63 23.95
C MET A 1 5.48 -6.02 24.47
N LYS A 2 5.54 -5.02 25.34
CA LYS A 2 4.32 -4.39 25.88
C LYS A 2 4.17 -2.98 25.26
N VAL A 3 3.61 -2.96 24.06
CA VAL A 3 3.34 -1.71 23.34
C VAL A 3 2.00 -1.14 23.81
N LYS A 4 1.97 0.14 24.15
CA LYS A 4 0.77 0.91 24.51
C LYS A 4 0.65 2.20 23.70
N ASN A 5 1.75 2.93 23.56
CA ASN A 5 1.80 4.24 22.93
C ASN A 5 2.46 4.11 21.55
N ILE A 6 1.76 4.53 20.50
CA ILE A 6 2.20 4.34 19.13
C ILE A 6 2.28 5.68 18.40
N LEU A 7 3.44 5.98 17.82
CA LEU A 7 3.60 7.07 16.87
C LEU A 7 3.24 6.57 15.47
N VAL A 8 2.34 7.27 14.78
CA VAL A 8 1.96 6.98 13.39
C VAL A 8 2.33 8.15 12.49
N THR A 9 3.11 7.90 11.44
CA THR A 9 3.31 8.87 10.37
C THR A 9 2.42 8.55 9.18
N GLY A 10 2.01 9.55 8.42
CA GLY A 10 1.10 9.33 7.28
C GLY A 10 -0.32 8.94 7.70
N GLY A 11 -0.77 9.40 8.88
CA GLY A 11 -2.10 9.12 9.42
C GLY A 11 -3.25 9.60 8.53
N SER A 12 -3.09 10.70 7.80
CA SER A 12 -4.06 11.24 6.83
C SER A 12 -4.13 10.44 5.53
N GLY A 13 -3.13 9.60 5.24
CA GLY A 13 -3.07 8.77 4.04
C GLY A 13 -4.09 7.62 4.03
N LYS A 14 -4.19 6.90 2.89
CA LYS A 14 -5.13 5.78 2.69
C LYS A 14 -5.07 4.73 3.80
N ILE A 15 -3.86 4.25 4.14
CA ILE A 15 -3.70 3.24 5.19
C ILE A 15 -3.96 3.86 6.56
N GLY A 16 -3.39 5.04 6.84
CA GLY A 16 -3.53 5.71 8.12
C GLY A 16 -4.97 5.95 8.53
N ARG A 17 -5.80 6.48 7.63
CA ARG A 17 -7.24 6.72 7.89
C ARG A 17 -8.02 5.47 8.28
N SER A 18 -7.64 4.31 7.77
CA SER A 18 -8.26 3.04 8.10
C SER A 18 -7.64 2.39 9.35
N LEU A 19 -6.36 2.65 9.61
CA LEU A 19 -5.62 2.08 10.72
C LEU A 19 -5.92 2.79 12.06
N LEU A 20 -5.93 4.13 12.08
CA LEU A 20 -6.05 4.90 13.32
C LEU A 20 -7.30 4.54 14.14
N PRO A 21 -8.52 4.41 13.53
CA PRO A 21 -9.70 3.98 14.29
C PRO A 21 -9.58 2.57 14.86
N GLU A 22 -8.93 1.65 14.17
CA GLU A 22 -8.75 0.28 14.65
C GLU A 22 -7.71 0.19 15.77
N LEU A 23 -6.65 1.00 15.73
CA LEU A 23 -5.70 1.12 16.84
C LEU A 23 -6.37 1.68 18.11
N LEU A 24 -7.22 2.70 17.97
CA LEU A 24 -7.99 3.25 19.11
C LEU A 24 -8.93 2.21 19.71
N LYS A 25 -9.66 1.44 18.89
CA LYS A 25 -10.55 0.36 19.32
C LYS A 25 -9.82 -0.74 20.09
N THR A 26 -8.58 -1.01 19.73
CA THR A 26 -7.73 -1.99 20.44
C THR A 26 -7.11 -1.45 21.72
N GLY A 27 -7.31 -0.17 22.03
CA GLY A 27 -6.90 0.46 23.29
C GLY A 27 -5.50 1.04 23.29
N TYR A 28 -4.89 1.26 22.11
CA TYR A 28 -3.62 1.98 22.00
C TYR A 28 -3.82 3.48 22.18
N SER A 29 -2.85 4.13 22.84
CA SER A 29 -2.69 5.59 22.81
C SER A 29 -1.92 5.96 21.55
N ILE A 30 -2.42 6.91 20.78
CA ILE A 30 -1.87 7.22 19.48
C ILE A 30 -1.44 8.67 19.42
N ARG A 31 -0.22 8.88 18.95
CA ARG A 31 0.28 10.16 18.46
C ARG A 31 0.47 10.05 16.95
N ALA A 32 -0.04 11.03 16.19
CA ALA A 32 0.12 11.03 14.75
C ALA A 32 0.80 12.31 14.27
N ILE A 33 1.71 12.15 13.30
CA ILE A 33 2.32 13.29 12.62
C ILE A 33 1.37 13.74 11.51
N GLU A 34 0.99 15.03 11.57
CA GLU A 34 0.22 15.74 10.55
C GLU A 34 1.12 16.71 9.81
N PHE A 35 1.06 16.70 8.47
CA PHE A 35 1.80 17.63 7.63
C PHE A 35 0.83 18.58 6.89
N GLU A 36 0.52 18.33 5.62
CA GLU A 36 -0.36 19.23 4.84
C GLU A 36 -1.83 18.86 4.94
N GLU A 37 -2.15 17.56 5.07
CA GLU A 37 -3.53 17.09 5.20
C GLU A 37 -3.90 16.85 6.66
N GLU A 38 -5.00 17.44 7.09
CA GLU A 38 -5.54 17.24 8.42
C GLU A 38 -6.00 15.80 8.65
N LEU A 39 -5.84 15.35 9.88
CA LEU A 39 -6.39 14.08 10.35
C LEU A 39 -7.89 14.24 10.57
N VAL A 40 -8.70 13.53 9.80
CA VAL A 40 -10.16 13.60 9.85
C VAL A 40 -10.72 12.42 10.66
N ASN A 41 -11.72 12.67 11.52
CA ASN A 41 -12.40 11.66 12.34
C ASN A 41 -11.45 10.87 13.27
N CYS A 42 -10.50 11.54 13.90
CA CYS A 42 -9.49 10.94 14.77
C CYS A 42 -9.58 11.48 16.21
N GLU A 43 -10.79 11.55 16.79
CA GLU A 43 -10.95 11.86 18.22
C GLU A 43 -10.16 10.87 19.06
N GLY A 44 -9.36 11.37 20.02
CA GLY A 44 -8.47 10.57 20.86
C GLY A 44 -7.08 10.35 20.31
N VAL A 45 -6.74 10.91 19.14
CA VAL A 45 -5.36 10.92 18.60
C VAL A 45 -4.69 12.24 18.98
N GLU A 46 -3.52 12.14 19.59
CA GLU A 46 -2.64 13.30 19.80
C GLU A 46 -1.98 13.67 18.47
N VAL A 47 -2.05 14.95 18.08
CA VAL A 47 -1.50 15.43 16.81
C VAL A 47 -0.24 16.23 17.02
N VAL A 48 0.82 15.85 16.31
CA VAL A 48 2.07 16.63 16.20
C VAL A 48 2.21 17.15 14.77
N LYS A 49 2.10 18.46 14.59
CA LYS A 49 2.30 19.07 13.27
C LYS A 49 3.78 19.17 12.93
N GLY A 50 4.14 18.75 11.70
CA GLY A 50 5.49 18.87 11.21
C GLY A 50 5.79 18.08 9.95
N ASP A 51 6.94 18.39 9.39
CA ASP A 51 7.47 17.79 8.16
C ASP A 51 8.59 16.81 8.52
N LEU A 52 8.55 15.60 7.96
CA LEU A 52 9.59 14.58 8.17
C LEU A 52 10.99 15.03 7.69
N ARG A 53 11.05 16.03 6.81
CA ARG A 53 12.32 16.65 6.37
C ARG A 53 13.01 17.44 7.47
N ASP A 54 12.25 17.86 8.50
CA ASP A 54 12.79 18.53 9.68
C ASP A 54 13.30 17.49 10.69
N PRO A 55 14.63 17.41 10.93
CA PRO A 55 15.19 16.43 11.86
C PRO A 55 14.74 16.65 13.32
N SER A 56 14.28 17.87 13.67
CA SER A 56 13.77 18.14 15.01
C SER A 56 12.40 17.53 15.28
N LEU A 57 11.65 17.17 14.23
CA LEU A 57 10.31 16.60 14.37
C LEU A 57 10.34 15.26 15.13
N ALA A 58 11.29 14.39 14.81
CA ALA A 58 11.42 13.10 15.49
C ALA A 58 11.61 13.28 17.01
N LYS A 59 12.45 14.24 17.43
CA LYS A 59 12.68 14.57 18.86
C LYS A 59 11.43 15.06 19.57
N ARG A 60 10.53 15.76 18.87
CA ARG A 60 9.25 16.22 19.43
C ARG A 60 8.17 15.13 19.44
N ALA A 61 8.23 14.21 18.50
CA ALA A 61 7.16 13.22 18.30
C ALA A 61 7.38 11.90 19.06
N LEU A 62 8.63 11.53 19.37
CA LEU A 62 8.96 10.22 19.96
C LEU A 62 8.85 10.13 21.50
N PRO A 63 8.94 11.20 22.33
CA PRO A 63 8.83 11.05 23.76
C PRO A 63 7.59 10.25 24.17
N ASP A 64 7.77 9.29 25.11
CA ASP A 64 6.74 8.41 25.65
C ASP A 64 6.09 7.41 24.65
N MET A 65 6.62 7.26 23.45
CA MET A 65 6.13 6.28 22.48
C MET A 65 6.86 4.95 22.64
N ASP A 66 6.11 3.85 22.58
CA ASP A 66 6.66 2.49 22.64
C ASP A 66 7.01 1.94 21.25
N ALA A 67 6.25 2.35 20.23
CA ALA A 67 6.44 1.88 18.88
C ALA A 67 6.17 2.98 17.84
N VAL A 68 6.75 2.79 16.65
CA VAL A 68 6.54 3.65 15.48
C VAL A 68 5.92 2.83 14.35
N ILE A 69 4.86 3.36 13.72
CA ILE A 69 4.32 2.87 12.46
C ILE A 69 4.55 3.94 11.41
N HIS A 70 5.49 3.67 10.51
CA HIS A 70 5.94 4.62 9.50
C HIS A 70 5.26 4.37 8.15
N LEU A 71 4.18 5.14 7.85
CA LEU A 71 3.39 5.04 6.63
C LEU A 71 3.60 6.22 5.67
N ALA A 72 4.15 7.33 6.14
CA ALA A 72 4.33 8.54 5.34
C ALA A 72 5.27 8.30 4.16
N ASN A 73 4.85 8.73 3.00
CA ASN A 73 5.60 8.56 1.76
C ASN A 73 5.09 9.49 0.66
N VAL A 74 5.99 10.06 -0.13
CA VAL A 74 5.67 10.70 -1.40
C VAL A 74 5.85 9.72 -2.55
N LYS A 75 5.08 9.88 -3.64
CA LYS A 75 5.13 8.96 -4.78
C LYS A 75 6.20 9.39 -5.80
N GLU A 76 5.83 9.63 -7.04
CA GLU A 76 6.76 9.88 -8.16
C GLU A 76 7.21 11.35 -8.23
N ASN A 77 7.67 11.91 -7.10
CA ASN A 77 8.16 13.29 -7.04
C ASN A 77 9.69 13.34 -6.93
N LYS A 78 10.35 13.67 -8.02
CA LYS A 78 11.81 13.79 -8.10
C LYS A 78 12.42 14.76 -7.09
N GLY A 79 11.74 15.87 -6.81
CA GLY A 79 12.24 16.91 -5.90
C GLY A 79 12.10 16.55 -4.42
N LEU A 80 11.19 15.65 -4.08
CA LEU A 80 10.85 15.38 -2.68
C LEU A 80 11.21 13.97 -2.20
N PHE A 81 11.33 12.97 -3.10
CA PHE A 81 11.46 11.59 -2.67
C PHE A 81 12.68 11.32 -1.81
N MET A 82 13.82 11.93 -2.11
CA MET A 82 15.04 11.75 -1.31
C MET A 82 14.91 12.41 0.05
N ASP A 83 14.39 13.62 0.11
CA ASP A 83 14.31 14.36 1.37
C ASP A 83 13.19 13.84 2.28
N THR A 84 12.04 13.45 1.72
CA THR A 84 10.91 12.97 2.51
C THR A 84 11.03 11.47 2.79
N ASN A 85 11.16 10.62 1.74
CA ASN A 85 11.12 9.17 1.93
C ASN A 85 12.42 8.64 2.52
N VAL A 86 13.57 9.11 2.04
CA VAL A 86 14.87 8.54 2.46
C VAL A 86 15.41 9.28 3.68
N ARG A 87 15.60 10.58 3.59
CA ARG A 87 16.16 11.37 4.70
C ARG A 87 15.19 11.49 5.87
N GLY A 88 13.89 11.69 5.60
CA GLY A 88 12.84 11.73 6.62
C GLY A 88 12.74 10.41 7.38
N THR A 89 12.79 9.27 6.67
CA THR A 89 12.85 7.94 7.30
C THR A 89 14.12 7.79 8.13
N PHE A 90 15.28 8.24 7.63
CA PHE A 90 16.52 8.21 8.39
C PHE A 90 16.43 9.01 9.70
N HIS A 91 15.91 10.25 9.66
CA HIS A 91 15.75 11.08 10.86
C HIS A 91 14.89 10.39 11.93
N LEU A 92 13.76 9.82 11.50
CA LEU A 92 12.85 9.14 12.40
C LEU A 92 13.46 7.86 12.97
N LEU A 93 14.11 7.06 12.12
CA LEU A 93 14.73 5.80 12.48
C LEU A 93 15.91 5.99 13.44
N ASP A 94 16.80 6.96 13.15
CA ASP A 94 17.97 7.23 13.98
C ASP A 94 17.58 7.78 15.35
N GLU A 95 16.65 8.72 15.43
CA GLU A 95 16.15 9.23 16.69
C GLU A 95 15.39 8.15 17.47
N SER A 96 14.61 7.28 16.80
CA SER A 96 13.92 6.15 17.44
C SER A 96 14.90 5.17 18.10
N LYS A 97 16.04 4.92 17.46
CA LYS A 97 17.12 4.12 18.06
C LYS A 97 17.78 4.85 19.22
N ASN A 98 18.08 6.15 19.04
CA ASN A 98 18.86 6.94 20.02
C ASN A 98 18.09 7.21 21.32
N CYS A 99 16.77 7.34 21.28
CA CYS A 99 15.96 7.53 22.48
C CYS A 99 15.90 6.28 23.40
N GLY A 100 16.24 5.10 22.89
CA GLY A 100 16.48 3.88 23.67
C GLY A 100 15.24 3.19 24.26
N HIS A 101 14.04 3.72 24.08
CA HIS A 101 12.80 3.13 24.65
C HIS A 101 11.83 2.58 23.59
N ILE A 102 12.06 2.84 22.30
CA ILE A 102 11.24 2.29 21.22
C ILE A 102 11.44 0.77 21.14
N GLN A 103 10.36 0.03 21.32
CA GLN A 103 10.34 -1.43 21.35
C GLN A 103 10.09 -2.03 19.96
N GLN A 104 9.56 -1.24 19.00
CA GLN A 104 9.35 -1.68 17.63
C GLN A 104 9.22 -0.51 16.65
N PHE A 105 9.84 -0.65 15.49
CA PHE A 105 9.67 0.26 14.36
C PHE A 105 9.10 -0.55 13.18
N ILE A 106 7.84 -0.27 12.83
CA ILE A 106 7.14 -0.92 11.71
C ILE A 106 7.20 0.00 10.49
N GLN A 107 7.93 -0.44 9.45
CA GLN A 107 8.09 0.28 8.20
C GLN A 107 7.10 -0.23 7.16
N ALA A 108 6.37 0.68 6.51
CA ALA A 108 5.55 0.38 5.34
C ALA A 108 6.42 0.17 4.10
N GLY A 109 6.77 -1.09 3.85
CA GLY A 109 7.43 -1.56 2.63
C GLY A 109 6.47 -1.66 1.45
N SER A 110 6.98 -2.12 0.30
CA SER A 110 6.18 -2.29 -0.92
C SER A 110 6.69 -3.43 -1.79
N ASP A 111 5.79 -4.06 -2.53
CA ASP A 111 6.11 -4.99 -3.61
C ASP A 111 6.83 -4.32 -4.79
N ALA A 112 6.74 -2.99 -4.90
CA ALA A 112 7.46 -2.19 -5.89
C ALA A 112 8.97 -2.45 -5.87
N ARG A 113 9.53 -2.79 -4.70
CA ARG A 113 10.93 -3.16 -4.54
C ARG A 113 11.36 -4.39 -5.35
N ALA A 114 10.44 -5.26 -5.71
CA ALA A 114 10.69 -6.45 -6.49
C ALA A 114 10.62 -6.21 -8.01
N GLY A 115 10.25 -5.00 -8.46
CA GLY A 115 10.18 -4.65 -9.88
C GLY A 115 9.01 -5.31 -10.61
N ILE A 116 7.89 -5.47 -9.92
CA ILE A 116 6.63 -5.94 -10.51
C ILE A 116 6.32 -5.17 -11.80
N PHE A 117 5.76 -5.84 -12.81
CA PHE A 117 5.51 -5.39 -14.19
C PHE A 117 6.70 -5.34 -15.14
N TYR A 118 7.94 -5.33 -14.63
CA TYR A 118 9.13 -5.18 -15.47
C TYR A 118 9.91 -6.47 -15.68
N TYR A 119 9.72 -7.46 -14.77
CA TYR A 119 10.49 -8.70 -14.80
C TYR A 119 9.58 -9.91 -14.72
N PRO A 120 9.87 -10.98 -15.47
CA PRO A 120 9.17 -12.25 -15.32
C PRO A 120 9.52 -12.93 -14.00
N TYR A 121 8.53 -13.58 -13.40
CA TYR A 121 8.68 -14.34 -12.16
C TYR A 121 8.25 -15.79 -12.42
N PRO A 122 9.17 -16.76 -12.39
CA PRO A 122 8.85 -18.17 -12.66
C PRO A 122 8.10 -18.84 -11.50
N TYR A 123 8.07 -18.23 -10.34
CA TYR A 123 7.45 -18.73 -9.11
C TYR A 123 6.85 -17.56 -8.30
N PRO A 124 6.03 -17.82 -7.26
CA PRO A 124 5.55 -16.77 -6.40
C PRO A 124 6.69 -15.99 -5.73
N ILE A 125 6.60 -14.67 -5.72
CA ILE A 125 7.57 -13.79 -5.09
C ILE A 125 7.43 -13.93 -3.57
N ASP A 126 8.52 -14.25 -2.89
CA ASP A 126 8.63 -14.28 -1.43
C ASP A 126 9.55 -13.18 -0.89
N GLU A 127 9.81 -13.22 0.41
CA GLU A 127 10.64 -12.23 1.08
C GLU A 127 12.12 -12.33 0.74
N THR A 128 12.59 -13.45 0.21
CA THR A 128 14.00 -13.67 -0.20
C THR A 128 14.28 -13.09 -1.58
N TYR A 129 13.25 -12.72 -2.35
CA TYR A 129 13.43 -12.13 -3.66
C TYR A 129 14.23 -10.82 -3.57
N PRO A 130 15.28 -10.64 -4.40
CA PRO A 130 16.18 -9.50 -4.27
C PRO A 130 15.49 -8.16 -4.53
N HIS A 131 16.08 -7.09 -4.01
CA HIS A 131 15.71 -5.74 -4.38
C HIS A 131 15.99 -5.51 -5.87
N ARG A 132 14.94 -5.20 -6.61
CA ARG A 132 14.96 -5.07 -8.07
C ARG A 132 13.87 -4.11 -8.53
N ALA A 133 13.89 -2.89 -7.96
CA ALA A 133 12.87 -1.89 -8.20
C ALA A 133 12.60 -1.65 -9.70
N TYR A 134 11.34 -1.41 -10.06
CA TYR A 134 11.03 -0.88 -11.37
C TYR A 134 11.52 0.58 -11.50
N PRO A 135 11.70 1.11 -12.73
CA PRO A 135 12.08 2.50 -12.92
C PRO A 135 11.02 3.45 -12.34
N GLY A 136 11.39 4.22 -11.31
CA GLY A 136 10.52 5.17 -10.61
C GLY A 136 11.08 5.57 -9.26
N TYR A 137 10.79 6.78 -8.83
CA TYR A 137 11.32 7.33 -7.57
C TYR A 137 10.71 6.65 -6.35
N TYR A 138 9.43 6.27 -6.44
CA TYR A 138 8.75 5.55 -5.37
C TYR A 138 9.38 4.17 -5.14
N ALA A 139 9.50 3.35 -6.19
CA ALA A 139 10.07 2.02 -6.07
C ALA A 139 11.52 2.05 -5.58
N PHE A 140 12.30 3.02 -6.07
CA PHE A 140 13.67 3.24 -5.63
C PHE A 140 13.73 3.64 -4.14
N SER A 141 12.88 4.58 -3.69
CA SER A 141 12.85 4.95 -2.27
C SER A 141 12.47 3.77 -1.37
N LYS A 142 11.56 2.90 -1.78
CA LYS A 142 11.18 1.71 -1.01
C LYS A 142 12.32 0.72 -0.83
N VAL A 143 13.23 0.61 -1.81
CA VAL A 143 14.48 -0.16 -1.64
C VAL A 143 15.39 0.50 -0.61
N LEU A 144 15.62 1.82 -0.70
CA LEU A 144 16.50 2.54 0.21
C LEU A 144 15.98 2.53 1.65
N GLU A 145 14.69 2.80 1.86
CA GLU A 145 14.04 2.78 3.17
C GLU A 145 14.18 1.39 3.84
N GLU A 146 13.85 0.32 3.12
CA GLU A 146 13.92 -1.04 3.65
C GLU A 146 15.36 -1.45 3.95
N THR A 147 16.32 -1.10 3.07
CA THR A 147 17.75 -1.35 3.30
C THR A 147 18.26 -0.61 4.55
N MET A 148 17.88 0.65 4.76
CA MET A 148 18.23 1.36 5.99
C MET A 148 17.68 0.64 7.23
N CYS A 149 16.40 0.27 7.21
CA CYS A 149 15.78 -0.46 8.31
C CYS A 149 16.50 -1.78 8.61
N GLU A 150 16.81 -2.56 7.58
CA GLU A 150 17.56 -3.81 7.72
C GLU A 150 18.96 -3.58 8.35
N GLN A 151 19.67 -2.54 7.91
CA GLN A 151 20.98 -2.20 8.47
C GLN A 151 20.91 -1.75 9.93
N TYR A 152 19.87 -1.04 10.33
CA TYR A 152 19.66 -0.69 11.74
C TYR A 152 19.41 -1.92 12.62
N PHE A 153 18.71 -2.92 12.10
CA PHE A 153 18.56 -4.20 12.81
C PHE A 153 19.89 -4.95 12.91
N ILE A 154 20.63 -5.07 11.79
CA ILE A 154 21.91 -5.82 11.74
C ILE A 154 22.98 -5.15 12.62
N GLN A 155 23.14 -3.83 12.54
CA GLN A 155 24.23 -3.12 13.20
C GLN A 155 23.95 -2.82 14.68
N TYR A 156 22.69 -2.56 15.02
CA TYR A 156 22.33 -2.08 16.35
C TYR A 156 21.36 -2.99 17.11
N GLY A 157 20.87 -4.07 16.50
CA GLY A 157 19.80 -4.87 17.09
C GLY A 157 18.48 -4.11 17.24
N PHE A 158 18.32 -2.97 16.53
CA PHE A 158 17.13 -2.13 16.66
C PHE A 158 15.89 -2.86 16.11
N PRO A 159 14.78 -2.94 16.87
CA PRO A 159 13.67 -3.85 16.57
C PRO A 159 12.81 -3.39 15.39
N ILE A 160 13.22 -3.71 14.18
CA ILE A 160 12.55 -3.39 12.91
C ILE A 160 11.58 -4.49 12.50
N THR A 161 10.47 -4.08 11.89
CA THR A 161 9.55 -4.94 11.12
C THR A 161 9.23 -4.24 9.80
N ALA A 162 9.48 -4.89 8.66
CA ALA A 162 9.10 -4.38 7.35
C ALA A 162 7.84 -5.09 6.82
N LEU A 163 6.78 -4.35 6.53
CA LEU A 163 5.54 -4.88 5.95
C LEU A 163 5.44 -4.48 4.48
N ARG A 164 5.67 -5.44 3.58
CA ARG A 164 5.66 -5.23 2.12
C ARG A 164 4.25 -5.34 1.58
N PHE A 165 3.58 -4.21 1.45
CA PHE A 165 2.23 -4.18 0.90
C PHE A 165 2.24 -4.34 -0.61
N SER A 166 1.34 -5.18 -1.13
CA SER A 166 0.96 -5.12 -2.54
C SER A 166 0.03 -3.91 -2.77
N TRP A 167 -0.44 -3.72 -4.01
CA TRP A 167 -1.28 -2.55 -4.31
C TRP A 167 -2.56 -2.55 -3.48
N VAL A 168 -2.71 -1.53 -2.64
CA VAL A 168 -3.80 -1.42 -1.65
C VAL A 168 -5.04 -0.82 -2.29
N PHE A 169 -6.16 -1.55 -2.23
CA PHE A 169 -7.49 -1.08 -2.62
C PHE A 169 -8.35 -0.74 -1.41
N ASP A 170 -9.00 0.41 -1.48
CA ASP A 170 -9.96 0.93 -0.50
C ASP A 170 -11.16 1.56 -1.22
N GLN A 171 -12.29 1.70 -0.54
CA GLN A 171 -13.49 2.33 -1.06
C GLN A 171 -13.89 1.75 -2.43
N ASP A 172 -13.92 2.57 -3.47
CA ASP A 172 -14.24 2.14 -4.84
C ASP A 172 -13.05 2.15 -5.79
N ASP A 173 -11.83 2.13 -5.27
CA ASP A 173 -10.58 2.12 -6.06
C ASP A 173 -10.61 1.07 -7.19
N ILE A 174 -11.08 -0.15 -6.88
CA ILE A 174 -11.13 -1.23 -7.87
C ILE A 174 -12.07 -0.91 -9.03
N LEU A 175 -13.20 -0.25 -8.78
CA LEU A 175 -14.10 0.14 -9.84
C LEU A 175 -13.52 1.29 -10.67
N CYS A 176 -12.83 2.24 -10.04
CA CYS A 176 -12.09 3.30 -10.73
C CYS A 176 -10.93 2.74 -11.56
N HIS A 177 -10.33 1.62 -11.14
CA HIS A 177 -9.30 0.94 -11.91
C HIS A 177 -9.86 0.10 -13.05
N ALA A 178 -10.91 -0.68 -12.80
CA ALA A 178 -11.35 -1.74 -13.68
C ALA A 178 -12.50 -1.34 -14.61
N THR A 179 -12.95 -0.08 -14.57
CA THR A 179 -13.92 0.46 -15.53
C THR A 179 -13.34 1.63 -16.33
N LEU A 180 -13.94 1.93 -17.49
CA LEU A 180 -13.44 2.97 -18.39
C LEU A 180 -13.84 4.38 -17.95
N LYS A 181 -14.82 4.50 -17.06
CA LYS A 181 -15.30 5.79 -16.57
C LYS A 181 -14.25 6.45 -15.68
N GLN A 182 -13.98 7.71 -15.94
CA GLN A 182 -13.02 8.50 -15.17
C GLN A 182 -13.56 8.91 -13.79
N PRO A 183 -12.73 9.14 -12.80
CA PRO A 183 -11.26 9.10 -12.87
C PRO A 183 -10.70 7.66 -12.86
N ASN A 184 -9.61 7.44 -13.59
CA ASN A 184 -8.87 6.18 -13.55
C ASN A 184 -8.03 6.11 -12.25
N PHE A 185 -7.92 4.92 -11.67
CA PHE A 185 -7.08 4.70 -10.49
C PHE A 185 -5.89 3.80 -10.83
N GLY A 186 -4.70 4.38 -10.73
CA GLY A 186 -3.43 3.69 -10.98
C GLY A 186 -3.20 3.32 -12.45
N VAL A 187 -2.36 2.32 -12.67
CA VAL A 187 -1.93 1.85 -13.99
C VAL A 187 -2.47 0.47 -14.31
N PRO A 188 -2.81 0.16 -15.59
CA PRO A 188 -2.67 1.03 -16.76
C PRO A 188 -3.72 2.15 -16.80
N VAL A 189 -3.41 3.20 -17.55
CA VAL A 189 -4.39 4.22 -17.97
C VAL A 189 -5.04 3.71 -19.25
N TRP A 190 -6.28 3.22 -19.17
CA TRP A 190 -6.95 2.52 -20.27
C TRP A 190 -7.03 3.33 -21.56
N LYS A 191 -7.23 4.65 -21.43
CA LYS A 191 -7.27 5.56 -22.59
C LYS A 191 -5.96 5.55 -23.39
N GLU A 192 -4.82 5.39 -22.72
CA GLU A 192 -3.50 5.33 -23.37
C GLU A 192 -3.27 3.99 -24.08
N LEU A 193 -3.95 2.93 -23.64
CA LEU A 193 -3.90 1.62 -24.28
C LEU A 193 -4.91 1.47 -25.43
N ALA A 194 -5.76 2.46 -25.69
CA ALA A 194 -6.79 2.40 -26.72
C ALA A 194 -6.17 2.47 -28.13
N LYS A 195 -6.08 1.33 -28.82
CA LYS A 195 -5.52 1.18 -30.17
C LYS A 195 -6.59 1.16 -31.25
N THR A 196 -7.70 0.42 -31.03
CA THR A 196 -8.76 0.24 -32.01
C THR A 196 -9.74 1.41 -32.07
N PRO A 197 -10.42 1.64 -33.22
CA PRO A 197 -11.48 2.66 -33.32
C PRO A 197 -12.56 2.49 -32.26
N GLN A 198 -13.00 1.25 -31.97
CA GLN A 198 -14.04 0.97 -30.97
C GLN A 198 -13.57 1.36 -29.56
N GLN A 199 -12.32 1.05 -29.20
CA GLN A 199 -11.77 1.43 -27.88
C GLN A 199 -11.70 2.97 -27.75
N LYS A 200 -11.26 3.68 -28.78
CA LYS A 200 -11.19 5.15 -28.79
C LYS A 200 -12.57 5.78 -28.68
N GLU A 201 -13.55 5.22 -29.41
CA GLU A 201 -14.94 5.67 -29.40
C GLU A 201 -15.56 5.57 -27.98
N CYS A 202 -15.22 4.52 -27.20
CA CYS A 202 -15.69 4.41 -25.80
C CYS A 202 -15.30 5.65 -25.00
N PHE A 203 -14.07 6.12 -25.10
CA PHE A 203 -13.61 7.32 -24.37
C PHE A 203 -14.17 8.61 -24.94
N GLU A 204 -14.30 8.73 -26.27
CA GLU A 204 -14.85 9.91 -26.94
C GLU A 204 -16.35 10.11 -26.60
N LYS A 205 -17.11 9.04 -26.53
CA LYS A 205 -18.54 9.06 -26.19
C LYS A 205 -18.82 8.97 -24.70
N GLY A 206 -17.79 8.86 -23.83
CA GLY A 206 -17.94 8.69 -22.40
C GLY A 206 -18.67 7.39 -22.01
N MET A 207 -18.54 6.35 -22.83
CA MET A 207 -19.13 5.02 -22.55
C MET A 207 -18.35 4.34 -21.45
N ASP A 208 -19.05 3.64 -20.56
CA ASP A 208 -18.42 2.81 -19.56
C ASP A 208 -18.27 1.36 -20.05
N GLY A 209 -17.33 0.64 -19.48
CA GLY A 209 -17.06 -0.75 -19.80
C GLY A 209 -16.14 -1.40 -18.76
N ALA A 210 -16.24 -2.71 -18.62
CA ALA A 210 -15.34 -3.49 -17.78
C ALA A 210 -14.04 -3.76 -18.55
N ALA A 211 -12.93 -3.23 -18.04
CA ALA A 211 -11.64 -3.31 -18.70
C ALA A 211 -10.98 -4.68 -18.49
N LYS A 212 -10.61 -5.36 -19.57
CA LYS A 212 -9.88 -6.61 -19.57
C LYS A 212 -8.50 -6.43 -20.15
N LEU A 213 -7.48 -6.60 -19.34
CA LEU A 213 -6.08 -6.56 -19.78
C LEU A 213 -5.68 -7.94 -20.31
N ILE A 214 -5.11 -7.98 -21.51
CA ILE A 214 -4.57 -9.20 -22.11
C ILE A 214 -3.12 -8.98 -22.56
N HIS A 215 -2.33 -10.05 -22.53
CA HIS A 215 -1.02 -10.09 -23.16
C HIS A 215 -1.16 -10.25 -24.68
N LEU A 216 -0.06 -10.01 -25.40
CA LEU A 216 -0.03 -10.18 -26.89
C LEU A 216 -0.35 -11.63 -27.34
N ASP A 217 -0.19 -12.61 -26.47
CA ASP A 217 -0.56 -14.01 -26.73
C ASP A 217 -2.03 -14.32 -26.36
N GLY A 218 -2.83 -13.30 -26.00
CA GLY A 218 -4.25 -13.40 -25.65
C GLY A 218 -4.54 -13.86 -24.23
N ARG A 219 -3.53 -14.23 -23.43
CA ARG A 219 -3.75 -14.58 -22.02
C ARG A 219 -4.13 -13.37 -21.19
N PRO A 220 -5.10 -13.47 -20.27
CA PRO A 220 -5.39 -12.40 -19.33
C PRO A 220 -4.19 -12.10 -18.44
N GLY A 221 -3.87 -10.82 -18.23
CA GLY A 221 -2.90 -10.42 -17.22
C GLY A 221 -3.35 -10.84 -15.82
N LYS A 222 -2.40 -11.08 -14.91
CA LYS A 222 -2.64 -11.37 -13.50
C LYS A 222 -2.03 -10.30 -12.61
N ARG A 223 -2.65 -10.07 -11.47
CA ARG A 223 -2.17 -9.14 -10.46
C ARG A 223 -2.50 -9.62 -9.06
N HIS A 224 -1.62 -9.34 -8.10
CA HIS A 224 -1.86 -9.60 -6.70
C HIS A 224 -1.99 -8.28 -5.95
N VAL A 225 -3.12 -8.09 -5.30
CA VAL A 225 -3.52 -6.85 -4.62
C VAL A 225 -3.97 -7.15 -3.20
N VAL A 226 -4.16 -6.14 -2.39
CA VAL A 226 -4.63 -6.29 -1.01
C VAL A 226 -5.75 -5.30 -0.70
N GLY A 227 -6.80 -5.77 -0.03
CA GLY A 227 -7.82 -4.91 0.55
C GLY A 227 -7.31 -4.16 1.78
N ILE A 228 -7.75 -2.93 1.96
CA ILE A 228 -7.32 -2.09 3.10
C ILE A 228 -7.51 -2.76 4.46
N LYS A 229 -8.57 -3.54 4.63
CA LYS A 229 -8.85 -4.24 5.89
C LYS A 229 -7.83 -5.33 6.20
N ASP A 230 -7.34 -6.03 5.17
CA ASP A 230 -6.26 -7.01 5.32
C ASP A 230 -4.92 -6.34 5.62
N VAL A 231 -4.66 -5.14 5.05
CA VAL A 231 -3.48 -4.34 5.41
C VAL A 231 -3.52 -3.97 6.89
N VAL A 232 -4.65 -3.48 7.39
CA VAL A 232 -4.83 -3.13 8.79
C VAL A 232 -4.63 -4.37 9.68
N GLN A 233 -5.18 -5.53 9.32
CA GLN A 233 -4.97 -6.80 10.03
C GLN A 233 -3.47 -7.13 10.11
N GLY A 234 -2.74 -7.06 8.99
CA GLY A 234 -1.30 -7.33 8.95
C GLY A 234 -0.48 -6.42 9.86
N ILE A 235 -0.84 -5.14 9.92
CA ILE A 235 -0.20 -4.18 10.83
C ILE A 235 -0.52 -4.55 12.29
N LEU A 236 -1.79 -4.76 12.64
CA LEU A 236 -2.21 -5.09 14.01
C LEU A 236 -1.55 -6.37 14.52
N PHE A 237 -1.42 -7.40 13.70
CA PHE A 237 -0.77 -8.67 14.06
C PHE A 237 0.75 -8.56 14.21
N SER A 238 1.35 -7.50 13.67
CA SER A 238 2.77 -7.22 13.80
C SER A 238 3.11 -6.46 15.08
N ILE A 239 2.18 -5.64 15.61
CA ILE A 239 2.44 -4.77 16.76
C ILE A 239 2.71 -5.62 18.01
N GLY A 240 3.87 -5.37 18.63
CA GLY A 240 4.28 -6.06 19.85
C GLY A 240 4.58 -7.56 19.67
N ASN A 241 4.55 -8.07 18.45
CA ASN A 241 4.82 -9.48 18.14
C ASN A 241 6.34 -9.72 18.03
N PRO A 242 6.95 -10.51 18.92
CA PRO A 242 8.39 -10.80 18.85
C PRO A 242 8.81 -11.50 17.54
N ALA A 243 7.93 -12.31 16.94
CA ALA A 243 8.21 -12.98 15.67
C ALA A 243 8.27 -12.03 14.47
N ALA A 244 7.77 -10.80 14.61
CA ALA A 244 7.84 -9.78 13.58
C ALA A 244 9.20 -9.08 13.53
N VAL A 245 9.94 -9.06 14.63
CA VAL A 245 11.17 -8.29 14.78
C VAL A 245 12.29 -8.86 13.92
N GLY A 246 12.99 -7.99 13.19
CA GLY A 246 14.07 -8.35 12.25
C GLY A 246 13.56 -8.97 10.95
N GLY A 247 12.24 -9.03 10.74
CA GLY A 247 11.63 -9.65 9.59
C GLY A 247 11.03 -8.65 8.60
N ALA A 248 11.07 -9.04 7.30
CA ALA A 248 10.20 -8.50 6.28
C ALA A 248 9.06 -9.50 6.02
N PHE A 249 7.84 -8.99 5.78
CA PHE A 249 6.64 -9.80 5.57
C PHE A 249 5.81 -9.26 4.42
N THR A 250 5.44 -10.13 3.51
CA THR A 250 4.55 -9.80 2.40
C THR A 250 3.10 -9.79 2.89
N ILE A 251 2.45 -8.66 2.73
CA ILE A 251 1.05 -8.41 3.11
C ILE A 251 0.26 -8.16 1.83
N THR A 252 -0.42 -9.20 1.36
CA THR A 252 -1.24 -9.17 0.14
C THR A 252 -2.53 -9.96 0.35
N GLY A 253 -3.46 -9.89 -0.61
CA GLY A 253 -4.72 -10.62 -0.54
C GLY A 253 -4.56 -12.14 -0.57
N PRO A 254 -5.65 -12.91 -0.44
CA PRO A 254 -5.60 -14.36 -0.33
C PRO A 254 -5.09 -15.06 -1.60
N ALA A 255 -5.31 -14.45 -2.77
CA ALA A 255 -4.89 -14.97 -4.06
C ALA A 255 -4.75 -13.84 -5.10
N PRO A 256 -3.91 -14.03 -6.14
CA PRO A 256 -3.91 -13.15 -7.29
C PRO A 256 -5.22 -13.30 -8.08
N PHE A 257 -5.60 -12.27 -8.81
CA PHE A 257 -6.71 -12.31 -9.76
C PHE A 257 -6.22 -12.21 -11.20
N SER A 258 -7.03 -12.71 -12.15
CA SER A 258 -6.85 -12.42 -13.57
C SER A 258 -7.77 -11.27 -14.00
N TYR A 259 -7.32 -10.44 -14.94
CA TYR A 259 -8.17 -9.40 -15.54
C TYR A 259 -9.35 -9.97 -16.32
N GLY A 260 -9.27 -11.24 -16.73
CA GLY A 260 -10.41 -11.96 -17.32
C GLY A 260 -11.53 -12.24 -16.31
N GLU A 261 -11.18 -12.69 -15.10
CA GLU A 261 -12.12 -12.90 -14.01
C GLU A 261 -12.71 -11.56 -13.52
N LEU A 262 -11.84 -10.57 -13.30
CA LEU A 262 -12.20 -9.22 -12.87
C LEU A 262 -13.24 -8.60 -13.83
N ALA A 263 -12.94 -8.57 -15.12
CA ALA A 263 -13.80 -7.93 -16.12
C ALA A 263 -15.15 -8.64 -16.26
N ARG A 264 -15.16 -9.97 -16.22
CA ARG A 264 -16.40 -10.77 -16.26
C ARG A 264 -17.29 -10.45 -15.07
N TYR A 265 -16.73 -10.48 -13.84
CA TYR A 265 -17.49 -10.23 -12.63
C TYR A 265 -18.08 -8.81 -12.60
N ILE A 266 -17.28 -7.80 -12.98
CA ILE A 266 -17.77 -6.42 -13.08
C ILE A 266 -18.85 -6.27 -14.15
N SER A 267 -18.65 -6.88 -15.32
CA SER A 267 -19.63 -6.90 -16.42
C SER A 267 -20.98 -7.46 -15.94
N GLU A 268 -20.98 -8.58 -15.24
CA GLU A 268 -22.19 -9.21 -14.69
C GLU A 268 -22.87 -8.34 -13.62
N LYS A 269 -22.09 -7.77 -12.68
CA LYS A 269 -22.63 -6.99 -11.57
C LYS A 269 -23.16 -5.61 -11.97
N LEU A 270 -22.55 -4.98 -12.97
CA LEU A 270 -22.86 -3.61 -13.39
C LEU A 270 -23.52 -3.53 -14.78
N ASN A 271 -23.74 -4.65 -15.44
CA ASN A 271 -24.27 -4.74 -16.80
C ASN A 271 -23.47 -3.88 -17.79
N LEU A 272 -22.14 -4.03 -17.76
CA LEU A 272 -21.20 -3.29 -18.61
C LEU A 272 -20.62 -4.21 -19.70
N PRO A 273 -20.38 -3.69 -20.93
CA PRO A 273 -19.63 -4.43 -21.93
C PRO A 273 -18.18 -4.67 -21.48
N ILE A 274 -17.62 -5.82 -21.85
CA ILE A 274 -16.18 -6.07 -21.64
C ILE A 274 -15.41 -5.45 -22.80
N VAL A 275 -14.38 -4.66 -22.46
CA VAL A 275 -13.48 -4.04 -23.43
C VAL A 275 -12.07 -4.55 -23.17
N GLU A 276 -11.48 -5.21 -24.17
CA GLU A 276 -10.14 -5.78 -24.09
C GLU A 276 -9.08 -4.75 -24.47
N PHE A 277 -7.96 -4.76 -23.73
CA PHE A 277 -6.79 -3.92 -23.99
C PHE A 277 -5.53 -4.79 -23.96
N GLU A 278 -4.70 -4.64 -24.98
CA GLU A 278 -3.41 -5.32 -25.08
C GLU A 278 -2.31 -4.52 -24.34
N LEU A 279 -1.52 -5.21 -23.55
CA LEU A 279 -0.32 -4.67 -22.91
C LEU A 279 0.94 -5.29 -23.51
N GLU A 280 1.81 -4.43 -24.03
CA GLU A 280 3.18 -4.78 -24.43
C GLU A 280 4.07 -4.77 -23.18
N GLY A 281 3.98 -5.74 -22.35
CA GLY A 281 4.73 -5.79 -21.12
C GLY A 281 4.34 -6.99 -20.29
N PHE A 282 4.91 -7.04 -19.11
CA PHE A 282 4.70 -8.15 -18.22
C PHE A 282 3.70 -7.77 -17.11
N CYS A 283 2.59 -8.45 -17.03
CA CYS A 283 1.63 -8.31 -15.95
C CYS A 283 1.13 -9.69 -15.52
N ASP A 284 2.05 -10.48 -14.97
CA ASP A 284 1.74 -11.84 -14.48
C ASP A 284 2.62 -12.14 -13.27
N PHE A 285 2.21 -11.71 -12.08
CA PHE A 285 2.94 -11.93 -10.85
C PHE A 285 2.03 -12.37 -9.72
N GLN A 286 2.63 -13.12 -8.82
CA GLN A 286 2.01 -13.64 -7.61
C GLN A 286 2.99 -13.54 -6.45
N HIS A 287 2.51 -13.11 -5.30
CA HIS A 287 3.25 -13.17 -4.04
C HIS A 287 2.83 -14.37 -3.21
N THR A 288 3.73 -14.85 -2.36
CA THR A 288 3.36 -15.76 -1.27
C THR A 288 3.25 -15.01 0.06
N ILE A 289 2.33 -15.42 0.89
CA ILE A 289 2.13 -14.93 2.26
C ILE A 289 2.49 -15.99 3.30
N ALA A 290 3.18 -17.04 2.91
CA ALA A 290 3.47 -18.18 3.77
C ALA A 290 4.19 -17.75 5.06
N LYS A 291 5.17 -16.84 4.97
CA LYS A 291 5.89 -16.31 6.11
C LYS A 291 4.98 -15.48 7.04
N ALA A 292 4.21 -14.54 6.48
CA ALA A 292 3.29 -13.72 7.28
C ALA A 292 2.22 -14.59 7.96
N ARG A 293 1.69 -15.60 7.26
CA ARG A 293 0.72 -16.54 7.83
C ARG A 293 1.31 -17.35 8.98
N SER A 294 2.49 -17.94 8.80
CA SER A 294 3.11 -18.81 9.81
C SER A 294 3.63 -18.04 11.03
N MET A 295 4.19 -16.85 10.85
CA MET A 295 4.85 -16.12 11.94
C MET A 295 3.98 -15.05 12.58
N LEU A 296 3.09 -14.41 11.82
CA LEU A 296 2.22 -13.34 12.34
C LEU A 296 0.78 -13.82 12.56
N GLY A 297 0.38 -14.96 12.01
CA GLY A 297 -1.02 -15.38 11.97
C GLY A 297 -1.86 -14.61 10.94
N TYR A 298 -1.21 -13.94 9.98
CA TYR A 298 -1.88 -13.16 8.93
C TYR A 298 -2.77 -14.05 8.07
N ASP A 299 -4.06 -13.75 8.01
CA ASP A 299 -5.05 -14.51 7.24
C ASP A 299 -5.97 -13.56 6.46
N PRO A 300 -5.55 -13.10 5.27
CA PRO A 300 -6.32 -12.13 4.49
C PRO A 300 -7.65 -12.70 4.02
N GLN A 301 -8.72 -11.90 4.13
CA GLN A 301 -10.10 -12.29 3.85
C GLN A 301 -10.70 -11.58 2.62
N TYR A 302 -9.99 -10.57 2.07
CA TYR A 302 -10.52 -9.72 1.00
C TYR A 302 -9.90 -10.08 -0.34
N GLY A 303 -10.41 -11.17 -0.97
CA GLY A 303 -10.14 -11.49 -2.38
C GLY A 303 -10.81 -10.48 -3.32
N ILE A 304 -10.42 -10.52 -4.62
CA ILE A 304 -10.84 -9.50 -5.59
C ILE A 304 -12.36 -9.37 -5.71
N LEU A 305 -13.10 -10.46 -5.68
CA LEU A 305 -14.56 -10.43 -5.80
C LEU A 305 -15.22 -9.71 -4.64
N LYS A 306 -14.72 -9.92 -3.41
CA LYS A 306 -15.21 -9.23 -2.22
C LYS A 306 -14.84 -7.75 -2.23
N ILE A 307 -13.65 -7.39 -2.72
CA ILE A 307 -13.24 -6.01 -2.92
C ILE A 307 -14.19 -5.30 -3.90
N ILE A 308 -14.60 -5.96 -4.98
CA ILE A 308 -15.56 -5.42 -5.95
C ILE A 308 -16.94 -5.24 -5.30
N ASP A 309 -17.45 -6.25 -4.57
CA ASP A 309 -18.75 -6.15 -3.89
C ASP A 309 -18.77 -5.02 -2.85
N ASP A 310 -17.70 -4.87 -2.05
CA ASP A 310 -17.55 -3.77 -1.09
C ASP A 310 -17.52 -2.39 -1.81
N ALA A 311 -16.85 -2.29 -2.96
CA ALA A 311 -16.79 -1.08 -3.77
C ALA A 311 -18.14 -0.71 -4.39
N ILE A 312 -18.90 -1.70 -4.88
CA ILE A 312 -20.27 -1.49 -5.36
C ILE A 312 -21.18 -1.02 -4.23
N ALA A 313 -21.08 -1.65 -3.06
CA ALA A 313 -21.84 -1.24 -1.88
C ALA A 313 -21.49 0.18 -1.43
N PHE A 314 -20.21 0.55 -1.48
CA PHE A 314 -19.73 1.90 -1.18
C PHE A 314 -20.40 2.95 -2.09
N ARG A 315 -20.43 2.71 -3.41
CA ARG A 315 -21.08 3.60 -4.39
C ARG A 315 -22.60 3.66 -4.20
N LYS A 316 -23.25 2.51 -3.97
CA LYS A 316 -24.70 2.45 -3.71
C LYS A 316 -25.13 3.20 -2.47
N ALA A 317 -24.26 3.25 -1.45
CA ALA A 317 -24.51 4.03 -0.23
C ALA A 317 -24.33 5.56 -0.42
N GLY A 318 -24.04 6.03 -1.64
CA GLY A 318 -23.82 7.45 -1.93
C GLY A 318 -22.59 8.05 -1.24
N ARG A 319 -21.66 7.22 -0.77
CA ARG A 319 -20.46 7.69 -0.09
C ARG A 319 -19.52 8.37 -1.08
N LYS A 320 -18.97 9.50 -0.68
CA LYS A 320 -17.96 10.21 -1.48
C LYS A 320 -16.59 9.59 -1.24
N ARG A 321 -15.87 9.32 -2.32
CA ARG A 321 -14.49 8.87 -2.26
C ARG A 321 -13.62 9.95 -1.63
N THR A 322 -12.82 9.55 -0.67
CA THR A 322 -11.77 10.40 -0.13
C THR A 322 -10.52 10.23 -1.00
N GLU A 323 -10.21 11.24 -1.77
CA GLU A 323 -8.97 11.27 -2.54
C GLU A 323 -7.79 11.42 -1.57
N THR A 324 -6.78 10.60 -1.71
CA THR A 324 -5.49 10.84 -1.05
C THR A 324 -4.70 11.73 -1.99
N LYS A 325 -4.40 12.94 -1.56
CA LYS A 325 -3.45 13.78 -2.27
C LYS A 325 -2.07 13.19 -2.06
N TYR A 326 -1.57 12.51 -3.06
CA TYR A 326 -0.15 12.17 -3.07
C TYR A 326 0.60 13.44 -3.46
N ILE A 327 1.48 13.90 -2.59
CA ILE A 327 2.42 14.97 -2.92
C ILE A 327 3.42 14.38 -3.93
N GLY A 328 3.19 14.64 -5.21
CA GLY A 328 4.02 14.14 -6.30
C GLY A 328 3.29 13.35 -7.35
#